data_77bde976e86b7d568cd372198abca88b
#
_entry.id   77bde976e86b7d568cd372198abca88b
#
_cell.length_a   1.000
_cell.length_b   1.000
_cell.length_c   1.000
_cell.angle_alpha   90.00
_cell.angle_beta   90.00
_cell.angle_gamma   90.00
#
_symmetry.space_group_name_H-M   'P 1'
#
loop_
_entity.id
_entity.type
_entity.pdbx_description
1 polymer ?
#
loop_
_entity_poly.entity_id
_entity_poly.type
_entity_poly.pdbx_seq_one_letter_code
_entity_poly.pdbx_strand_id
1 'polypeptide(L)'
;MSDLLNKKCAPCKGGIIPFDISQIHKYQKKVDGWDIFKDKNEIFFLNKKFIFDNFSESQKFINNVGKISEDEGHHPDITFGWGYAKIIITTHAIKGLSENDFILAAKIDQIISA
;
A
#
# COMPACT_ATOMS: atom_id res chain seq x y z
N MET A 1 6.72 12.28 -10.61
CA MET A 1 6.29 10.88 -10.69
C MET A 1 7.34 9.98 -10.06
N SER A 2 6.87 9.05 -9.31
CA SER A 2 7.77 8.15 -8.59
C SER A 2 8.36 7.08 -9.51
N ASP A 3 9.63 6.74 -9.30
CA ASP A 3 10.29 5.61 -9.94
C ASP A 3 9.74 4.26 -9.45
N LEU A 4 8.93 4.27 -8.39
CA LEU A 4 8.37 3.06 -7.80
C LEU A 4 7.46 2.29 -8.77
N LEU A 5 6.81 2.98 -9.70
CA LEU A 5 5.92 2.34 -10.67
C LEU A 5 6.64 1.36 -11.58
N ASN A 6 7.94 1.53 -11.77
CA ASN A 6 8.74 0.67 -12.65
C ASN A 6 9.39 -0.48 -11.90
N LYS A 7 9.20 -0.55 -10.59
CA LYS A 7 9.78 -1.62 -9.75
C LYS A 7 8.76 -2.70 -9.46
N LYS A 8 9.24 -3.89 -9.16
CA LYS A 8 8.42 -4.99 -8.67
C LYS A 8 8.75 -5.27 -7.22
N CYS A 9 7.76 -5.71 -6.47
CA CYS A 9 7.99 -6.14 -5.11
C CYS A 9 8.93 -7.34 -5.09
N ALA A 10 9.97 -7.27 -4.28
CA ALA A 10 10.86 -8.40 -4.05
C ALA A 10 10.18 -9.38 -3.09
N PRO A 11 10.53 -10.68 -3.15
CA PRO A 11 9.99 -11.63 -2.17
C PRO A 11 10.28 -11.16 -0.75
N CYS A 12 9.26 -11.19 0.10
CA CYS A 12 9.39 -10.81 1.50
C CYS A 12 10.00 -11.97 2.26
N LYS A 13 11.24 -11.78 2.73
CA LYS A 13 11.93 -12.78 3.54
C LYS A 13 12.18 -12.19 4.92
N GLY A 14 12.05 -13.00 5.95
CA GLY A 14 12.48 -12.61 7.28
C GLY A 14 13.97 -12.29 7.25
N GLY A 15 14.41 -11.35 8.10
CA GLY A 15 15.79 -10.94 8.15
C GLY A 15 16.08 -9.63 7.42
N ILE A 16 15.17 -9.15 6.59
CA ILE A 16 15.28 -7.80 6.03
C ILE A 16 14.94 -6.83 7.15
N ILE A 17 15.78 -5.81 7.31
CA ILE A 17 15.56 -4.80 8.36
C ILE A 17 14.46 -3.84 7.89
N PRO A 18 13.38 -3.65 8.67
CA PRO A 18 12.35 -2.69 8.27
C PRO A 18 12.90 -1.28 8.27
N PHE A 19 12.28 -0.41 7.47
CA PHE A 19 12.65 1.01 7.39
C PHE A 19 12.55 1.67 8.76
N ASP A 20 13.53 2.54 9.06
CA ASP A 20 13.41 3.44 10.20
C ASP A 20 12.51 4.62 9.82
N ILE A 21 12.19 5.48 10.79
CA ILE A 21 11.26 6.59 10.56
C ILE A 21 11.77 7.57 9.49
N SER A 22 13.08 7.74 9.40
CA SER A 22 13.69 8.63 8.41
C SER A 22 13.47 8.09 6.99
N GLN A 23 13.68 6.79 6.80
CA GLN A 23 13.45 6.14 5.51
C GLN A 23 11.96 6.15 5.14
N ILE A 24 11.10 5.92 6.12
CA ILE A 24 9.64 5.96 5.93
C ILE A 24 9.23 7.33 5.39
N HIS A 25 9.69 8.41 6.03
CA HIS A 25 9.33 9.76 5.57
C HIS A 25 9.89 10.07 4.19
N LYS A 26 11.08 9.58 3.89
CA LYS A 26 11.66 9.76 2.56
C LYS A 26 10.80 9.10 1.48
N TYR A 27 10.36 7.88 1.73
CA TYR A 27 9.53 7.15 0.77
C TYR A 27 8.10 7.67 0.73
N GLN A 28 7.57 8.15 1.84
CA GLN A 28 6.22 8.72 1.89
C GLN A 28 6.05 9.87 0.88
N LYS A 29 7.10 10.61 0.63
CA LYS A 29 7.08 11.71 -0.35
C LYS A 29 6.96 11.21 -1.79
N LYS A 30 7.21 9.93 -2.03
CA LYS A 30 7.14 9.34 -3.37
C LYS A 30 5.75 8.82 -3.71
N VAL A 31 4.84 8.80 -2.74
CA VAL A 31 3.45 8.37 -2.93
C VAL A 31 2.52 9.47 -2.46
N ASP A 32 1.26 9.43 -2.91
CA ASP A 32 0.32 10.52 -2.68
C ASP A 32 -0.79 10.10 -1.72
N GLY A 33 -0.92 10.84 -0.61
CA GLY A 33 -2.05 10.68 0.29
C GLY A 33 -2.01 9.46 1.20
N TRP A 34 -0.86 8.82 1.34
CA TRP A 34 -0.71 7.69 2.24
C TRP A 34 -0.22 8.17 3.60
N ASP A 35 -1.00 7.84 4.63
CA ASP A 35 -0.64 8.17 6.01
C ASP A 35 0.17 7.04 6.63
N ILE A 36 1.01 7.41 7.59
CA ILE A 36 1.84 6.45 8.33
C ILE A 36 1.29 6.34 9.73
N PHE A 37 0.97 5.11 10.15
CA PHE A 37 0.50 4.83 11.50
C PHE A 37 1.31 3.69 12.11
N LYS A 38 1.27 3.59 13.42
CA LYS A 38 1.75 2.42 14.16
C LYS A 38 0.58 1.69 14.75
N ASP A 39 0.64 0.36 14.76
CA ASP A 39 -0.35 -0.43 15.49
C ASP A 39 0.06 -0.54 16.97
N LYS A 40 -0.73 -1.28 17.74
CA LYS A 40 -0.47 -1.47 19.18
C LYS A 40 0.84 -2.20 19.49
N ASN A 41 1.42 -2.86 18.49
CA ASN A 41 2.69 -3.58 18.63
C ASN A 41 3.86 -2.78 18.07
N GLU A 42 3.66 -1.48 17.84
CA GLU A 42 4.69 -0.56 17.31
C GLU A 42 5.10 -0.87 15.87
N ILE A 43 4.24 -1.56 15.12
CA ILE A 43 4.50 -1.91 13.71
C ILE A 43 3.92 -0.82 12.82
N PHE A 44 4.78 -0.21 11.99
CA PHE A 44 4.34 0.80 11.04
C PHE A 44 3.54 0.20 9.89
N PHE A 45 2.54 0.94 9.43
CA PHE A 45 1.77 0.58 8.25
C PHE A 45 1.34 1.84 7.50
N LEU A 46 1.08 1.65 6.18
CA LEU A 46 0.52 2.69 5.32
C LEU A 46 -1.00 2.56 5.32
N ASN A 47 -1.68 3.69 5.25
CA ASN A 47 -3.13 3.72 5.24
C ASN A 47 -3.62 4.81 4.30
N LYS A 48 -4.58 4.48 3.44
CA LYS A 48 -5.23 5.45 2.57
C LYS A 48 -6.68 5.08 2.35
N LYS A 49 -7.55 6.07 2.40
CA LYS A 49 -8.97 5.90 2.11
C LYS A 49 -9.28 6.57 0.78
N PHE A 50 -9.95 5.82 -0.10
CA PHE A 50 -10.37 6.28 -1.42
C PHE A 50 -11.88 6.46 -1.41
N ILE A 51 -12.37 7.51 -2.07
CA ILE A 51 -13.80 7.84 -2.10
C ILE A 51 -14.33 7.63 -3.51
N PHE A 52 -15.50 7.01 -3.60
CA PHE A 52 -16.16 6.70 -4.88
C PHE A 52 -17.62 7.12 -4.86
N ASP A 53 -18.25 7.13 -6.03
CA ASP A 53 -19.63 7.59 -6.19
C ASP A 53 -20.66 6.59 -5.65
N ASN A 54 -20.32 5.29 -5.64
CA ASN A 54 -21.25 4.25 -5.23
C ASN A 54 -20.49 2.95 -4.93
N PHE A 55 -21.26 1.91 -4.57
CA PHE A 55 -20.68 0.61 -4.22
C PHE A 55 -19.99 -0.06 -5.43
N SER A 56 -20.60 0.02 -6.60
CA SER A 56 -20.05 -0.60 -7.81
C SER A 56 -18.66 -0.05 -8.14
N GLU A 57 -18.47 1.26 -7.99
CA GLU A 57 -17.17 1.88 -8.26
C GLU A 57 -16.13 1.48 -7.23
N SER A 58 -16.52 1.39 -5.95
CA SER A 58 -15.64 0.87 -4.91
C SER A 58 -15.21 -0.55 -5.21
N GLN A 59 -16.15 -1.39 -5.63
CA GLN A 59 -15.87 -2.80 -5.93
C GLN A 59 -14.92 -2.95 -7.11
N LYS A 60 -15.12 -2.18 -8.18
CA LYS A 60 -14.21 -2.20 -9.34
C LYS A 60 -12.78 -1.87 -8.92
N PHE A 61 -12.64 -0.84 -8.09
CA PHE A 61 -11.34 -0.45 -7.59
C PHE A 61 -10.68 -1.60 -6.82
N ILE A 62 -11.42 -2.23 -5.91
CA ILE A 62 -10.91 -3.33 -5.09
C ILE A 62 -10.51 -4.53 -5.96
N ASN A 63 -11.26 -4.83 -7.00
CA ASN A 63 -10.91 -5.91 -7.92
C ASN A 63 -9.56 -5.63 -8.61
N ASN A 64 -9.31 -4.38 -8.99
CA ASN A 64 -8.04 -3.99 -9.59
C ASN A 64 -6.90 -4.02 -8.57
N VAL A 65 -7.15 -3.60 -7.34
CA VAL A 65 -6.17 -3.71 -6.26
C VAL A 65 -5.78 -5.17 -6.05
N GLY A 66 -6.76 -6.06 -6.07
CA GLY A 66 -6.52 -7.50 -5.93
C GLY A 66 -5.61 -8.06 -7.01
N LYS A 67 -5.83 -7.66 -8.26
CA LYS A 67 -4.98 -8.11 -9.38
C LYS A 67 -3.54 -7.65 -9.20
N ILE A 68 -3.35 -6.39 -8.84
CA ILE A 68 -2.00 -5.84 -8.62
C ILE A 68 -1.32 -6.57 -7.48
N SER A 69 -2.05 -6.80 -6.39
CA SER A 69 -1.53 -7.49 -5.20
C SER A 69 -1.06 -8.90 -5.52
N GLU A 70 -1.83 -9.63 -6.33
CA GLU A 70 -1.44 -10.97 -6.77
C GLU A 70 -0.22 -10.93 -7.67
N ASP A 71 -0.17 -9.99 -8.61
CA ASP A 71 0.96 -9.84 -9.52
C ASP A 71 2.26 -9.50 -8.77
N GLU A 72 2.15 -8.68 -7.73
CA GLU A 72 3.32 -8.26 -6.94
C GLU A 72 3.68 -9.24 -5.82
N GLY A 73 2.78 -10.18 -5.51
CA GLY A 73 3.00 -11.09 -4.39
C GLY A 73 3.01 -10.39 -3.04
N HIS A 74 2.31 -9.26 -2.92
CA HIS A 74 2.25 -8.47 -1.70
C HIS A 74 0.81 -8.04 -1.48
N HIS A 75 0.21 -8.44 -0.35
CA HIS A 75 -1.23 -8.36 -0.14
C HIS A 75 -1.58 -7.36 0.96
N PRO A 76 -2.36 -6.32 0.63
CA PRO A 76 -2.84 -5.36 1.63
C PRO A 76 -4.06 -5.88 2.36
N ASP A 77 -4.40 -5.24 3.47
CA ASP A 77 -5.70 -5.42 4.10
C ASP A 77 -6.67 -4.42 3.48
N ILE A 78 -7.85 -4.89 3.12
CA ILE A 78 -8.83 -4.10 2.38
C ILE A 78 -10.15 -4.07 3.13
N THR A 79 -10.69 -2.87 3.32
CA THR A 79 -12.05 -2.67 3.81
C THR A 79 -12.75 -1.78 2.79
N PHE A 80 -13.93 -2.17 2.32
CA PHE A 80 -14.65 -1.31 1.39
C PHE A 80 -16.15 -1.43 1.61
N GLY A 81 -16.87 -0.45 1.09
CA GLY A 81 -18.30 -0.42 1.18
C GLY A 81 -18.86 0.58 0.17
N TRP A 82 -20.07 1.04 0.41
CA TRP A 82 -20.71 1.99 -0.48
C TRP A 82 -19.92 3.30 -0.46
N GLY A 83 -19.29 3.61 -1.59
CA GLY A 83 -18.63 4.89 -1.79
C GLY A 83 -17.25 5.03 -1.17
N TYR A 84 -16.63 3.94 -0.67
CA TYR A 84 -15.28 4.06 -0.11
C TYR A 84 -14.50 2.74 -0.20
N ALA A 85 -13.17 2.88 -0.15
CA ALA A 85 -12.27 1.75 0.04
C ALA A 85 -11.10 2.20 0.90
N LYS A 86 -10.75 1.42 1.91
CA LYS A 86 -9.62 1.70 2.79
C LYS A 86 -8.57 0.61 2.61
N ILE A 87 -7.34 1.03 2.33
CA ILE A 87 -6.23 0.12 2.07
C ILE A 87 -5.17 0.29 3.15
N ILE A 88 -4.75 -0.82 3.74
CA ILE A 88 -3.69 -0.85 4.74
C ILE A 88 -2.58 -1.76 4.23
N ILE A 89 -1.35 -1.25 4.19
CA ILE A 89 -0.20 -1.99 3.67
C ILE A 89 0.90 -2.05 4.71
N THR A 90 1.41 -3.23 4.96
CA THR A 90 2.60 -3.44 5.77
C THR A 90 3.25 -4.76 5.36
N THR A 91 4.49 -4.98 5.75
CA THR A 91 5.18 -6.25 5.48
C THR A 91 5.27 -7.05 6.78
N HIS A 92 4.36 -8.01 6.94
CA HIS A 92 4.27 -8.79 8.17
C HIS A 92 5.55 -9.57 8.48
N ALA A 93 6.21 -10.10 7.47
CA ALA A 93 7.41 -10.92 7.63
C ALA A 93 8.54 -10.19 8.34
N ILE A 94 8.60 -8.85 8.22
CA ILE A 94 9.65 -8.04 8.84
C ILE A 94 9.11 -7.12 9.93
N LYS A 95 7.83 -7.20 10.22
CA LYS A 95 7.14 -6.37 11.23
C LYS A 95 7.34 -4.88 11.01
N GLY A 96 7.12 -4.42 9.79
CA GLY A 96 7.27 -3.03 9.45
C GLY A 96 7.19 -2.75 7.96
N LEU A 97 7.73 -1.61 7.55
CA LEU A 97 7.68 -1.16 6.17
C LEU A 97 9.01 -1.39 5.46
N SER A 98 8.91 -1.62 4.16
CA SER A 98 10.05 -1.73 3.25
C SER A 98 9.68 -1.02 1.95
N GLU A 99 10.60 -1.01 0.99
CA GLU A 99 10.32 -0.45 -0.32
C GLU A 99 9.10 -1.10 -0.96
N ASN A 100 8.88 -2.41 -0.72
CA ASN A 100 7.75 -3.14 -1.30
C ASN A 100 6.40 -2.50 -0.98
N ASP A 101 6.23 -1.99 0.24
CA ASP A 101 4.97 -1.36 0.65
C ASP A 101 4.70 -0.11 -0.18
N PHE A 102 5.74 0.67 -0.42
CA PHE A 102 5.62 1.90 -1.21
C PHE A 102 5.47 1.62 -2.70
N ILE A 103 6.06 0.55 -3.20
CA ILE A 103 5.85 0.11 -4.58
C ILE A 103 4.38 -0.25 -4.79
N LEU A 104 3.81 -1.03 -3.89
CA LEU A 104 2.40 -1.41 -3.95
C LEU A 104 1.50 -0.18 -3.86
N ALA A 105 1.78 0.74 -2.93
CA ALA A 105 1.03 1.97 -2.77
C ALA A 105 1.01 2.79 -4.07
N ALA A 106 2.18 2.95 -4.70
CA ALA A 106 2.30 3.70 -5.95
C ALA A 106 1.47 3.06 -7.07
N LYS A 107 1.51 1.75 -7.17
CA LYS A 107 0.77 1.02 -8.20
C LYS A 107 -0.74 1.08 -7.96
N ILE A 108 -1.17 1.06 -6.71
CA ILE A 108 -2.59 1.24 -6.38
C ILE A 108 -3.05 2.65 -6.77
N ASP A 109 -2.25 3.67 -6.48
CA ASP A 109 -2.58 5.04 -6.86
C ASP A 109 -2.73 5.18 -8.38
N GLN A 110 -1.97 4.42 -9.16
CA GLN A 110 -2.02 4.45 -10.61
C GLN A 110 -3.40 4.04 -11.15
N ILE A 111 -4.13 3.19 -10.45
CA ILE A 111 -5.47 2.76 -10.87
C ILE A 111 -6.38 3.98 -11.01
N ILE A 112 -6.30 4.89 -10.04
CA ILE A 112 -7.16 6.09 -10.03
C ILE A 112 -6.71 7.10 -11.07
N SER A 113 -5.40 7.21 -11.30
CA SER A 113 -4.83 8.20 -12.22
C SER A 113 -5.01 7.84 -13.69
N ALA A 114 -5.26 6.57 -13.98
CA ALA A 114 -5.32 6.05 -15.35
C ALA A 114 -6.63 6.40 -16.07
#